data_daf82547cf31bc7a8ae4847f7f46d280
#
_entry.id   daf82547cf31bc7a8ae4847f7f46d280
#
_cell.length_a   1.000
_cell.length_b   1.000
_cell.length_c   1.000
_cell.angle_alpha   90.00
_cell.angle_beta   90.00
_cell.angle_gamma   90.00
#
_symmetry.space_group_name_H-M   'P 1'
#
loop_
_entity.id
_entity.type
_entity.pdbx_description
1 polymer ?
#
loop_
_entity_poly.entity_id
_entity_poly.type
_entity_poly.pdbx_seq_one_letter_code
_entity_poly.pdbx_strand_id
1 'polypeptide(L)'
;MPPDVKALQVGWGFGDDGMIPEVRDGVTTSPGLVCEADLSVMLGEEVLFVEEGSTSGYLYPSLQLKNAGIDYRSDITQRYAGSHDGVIAGLYNGDAKFGVTYDDARRTLRKTNPDVGEKVIAFGITDEIPNDVIAVRTDLPADLKQQIYDILATYIATDEGAAMMDEIYGWTDLVPAVNSEFDVVREAAEEFGLYDD
;
A
#
# COMPACT_ATOMS: atom_id res chain seq x y z
N MET A 1 18.35 -23.76 2.22
CA MET A 1 17.54 -22.70 2.83
C MET A 1 16.83 -21.99 1.68
N PRO A 2 15.53 -21.80 1.72
CA PRO A 2 14.92 -20.90 0.74
C PRO A 2 15.57 -19.53 0.93
N PRO A 3 15.79 -18.74 -0.13
CA PRO A 3 16.30 -17.41 0.01
C PRO A 3 15.33 -16.61 0.90
N ASP A 4 15.88 -15.79 1.79
CA ASP A 4 15.08 -14.89 2.62
C ASP A 4 14.31 -13.96 1.68
N VAL A 5 13.03 -14.19 1.55
CA VAL A 5 12.15 -13.40 0.70
C VAL A 5 11.67 -12.20 1.49
N LYS A 6 11.89 -11.02 0.94
CA LYS A 6 11.59 -9.76 1.63
C LYS A 6 10.61 -8.91 0.80
N ALA A 7 9.65 -8.32 1.47
CA ALA A 7 8.72 -7.38 0.88
C ALA A 7 8.87 -6.01 1.52
N LEU A 8 8.91 -4.95 0.72
CA LEU A 8 8.69 -3.60 1.17
C LEU A 8 7.18 -3.38 1.22
N GLN A 9 6.66 -3.10 2.39
CA GLN A 9 5.23 -2.85 2.59
C GLN A 9 4.96 -1.37 2.74
N VAL A 10 3.85 -0.95 2.20
CA VAL A 10 3.35 0.42 2.33
C VAL A 10 2.27 0.42 3.40
N GLY A 11 2.42 1.26 4.40
CA GLY A 11 1.63 1.18 5.60
C GLY A 11 0.21 1.73 5.48
N TRP A 12 -0.71 0.98 6.05
CA TRP A 12 -2.02 1.42 6.47
C TRP A 12 -2.13 1.24 7.98
N GLY A 13 -2.33 2.33 8.69
CA GLY A 13 -2.67 2.33 10.11
C GLY A 13 -1.64 1.65 11.00
N PHE A 14 -0.68 2.41 11.42
CA PHE A 14 0.15 2.07 12.57
C PHE A 14 -0.72 2.11 13.84
N GLY A 15 -0.40 1.27 14.81
CA GLY A 15 -0.82 1.56 16.17
C GLY A 15 -0.23 2.91 16.61
N ASP A 16 -0.80 3.54 17.64
CA ASP A 16 -0.40 4.86 18.17
C ASP A 16 1.10 4.99 18.53
N ASP A 17 1.86 3.93 18.43
CA ASP A 17 3.30 3.82 18.74
C ASP A 17 4.21 3.77 17.50
N GLY A 18 3.66 3.83 16.28
CA GLY A 18 4.41 3.78 15.03
C GLY A 18 5.07 2.42 14.74
N MET A 19 4.72 1.38 15.49
CA MET A 19 5.27 0.04 15.30
C MET A 19 4.34 -0.81 14.43
N ILE A 20 4.92 -1.58 13.52
CA ILE A 20 4.19 -2.62 12.80
C ILE A 20 3.71 -3.64 13.83
N PRO A 21 2.39 -3.90 13.96
CA PRO A 21 1.89 -4.85 14.94
C PRO A 21 2.54 -6.21 14.75
N GLU A 22 2.96 -6.83 15.84
CA GLU A 22 3.64 -8.13 15.87
C GLU A 22 2.78 -9.24 15.22
N VAL A 23 1.47 -9.08 15.25
CA VAL A 23 0.50 -9.97 14.61
C VAL A 23 -0.72 -9.15 14.16
N ARG A 24 -0.97 -9.05 12.86
CA ARG A 24 -2.28 -8.65 12.31
C ARG A 24 -2.94 -9.86 11.68
N ASP A 25 -4.17 -10.15 12.06
CA ASP A 25 -4.96 -11.27 11.54
C ASP A 25 -4.21 -12.63 11.58
N GLY A 26 -3.32 -12.82 12.56
CA GLY A 26 -2.50 -14.02 12.72
C GLY A 26 -1.33 -14.13 11.74
N VAL A 27 -1.00 -13.10 10.99
CA VAL A 27 0.25 -13.01 10.22
C VAL A 27 1.28 -12.32 11.09
N THR A 28 2.37 -13.03 11.39
CA THR A 28 3.46 -12.47 12.20
C THR A 28 4.24 -11.47 11.36
N THR A 29 4.29 -10.22 11.84
CA THR A 29 5.27 -9.25 11.38
C THR A 29 6.53 -9.39 12.24
N SER A 30 7.70 -9.13 11.69
CA SER A 30 8.94 -9.19 12.49
C SER A 30 8.89 -8.16 13.61
N PRO A 31 9.02 -8.54 14.89
CA PRO A 31 8.99 -7.60 16.00
C PRO A 31 10.09 -6.54 15.86
N GLY A 32 9.73 -5.26 16.02
CA GLY A 32 10.69 -4.18 16.07
C GLY A 32 11.24 -3.72 14.72
N LEU A 33 10.55 -3.99 13.61
CA LEU A 33 10.84 -3.32 12.34
C LEU A 33 10.47 -1.83 12.48
N VAL A 34 11.47 -1.04 12.83
CA VAL A 34 11.42 0.41 12.70
C VAL A 34 11.52 0.73 11.22
N CYS A 35 10.92 1.83 10.76
CA CYS A 35 10.85 2.27 9.36
C CYS A 35 12.21 2.57 8.68
N GLU A 36 13.34 2.22 9.28
CA GLU A 36 14.68 2.40 8.74
C GLU A 36 15.22 1.10 8.15
N ALA A 37 14.60 0.63 7.07
CA ALA A 37 15.16 -0.49 6.32
C ALA A 37 16.44 -0.07 5.59
N ASP A 38 17.45 -0.92 5.61
CA ASP A 38 18.57 -0.79 4.69
C ASP A 38 18.12 -1.19 3.28
N LEU A 39 17.67 -0.20 2.51
CA LEU A 39 17.18 -0.43 1.14
C LEU A 39 18.32 -0.75 0.17
N SER A 40 19.59 -0.56 0.55
CA SER A 40 20.75 -0.87 -0.30
C SER A 40 20.85 -2.36 -0.65
N VAL A 41 20.19 -3.24 0.12
CA VAL A 41 20.08 -4.67 -0.18
C VAL A 41 19.33 -4.97 -1.49
N MET A 42 18.61 -3.98 -2.03
CA MET A 42 17.86 -4.10 -3.29
C MET A 42 18.70 -3.70 -4.51
N LEU A 43 19.89 -3.12 -4.32
CA LEU A 43 20.75 -2.69 -5.43
C LEU A 43 21.16 -3.86 -6.33
N GLY A 44 20.91 -3.70 -7.63
CA GLY A 44 21.18 -4.72 -8.65
C GLY A 44 20.20 -5.90 -8.67
N GLU A 45 19.22 -5.93 -7.80
CA GLU A 45 18.25 -7.00 -7.70
C GLU A 45 16.97 -6.71 -8.51
N GLU A 46 16.19 -7.77 -8.78
CA GLU A 46 14.86 -7.66 -9.35
C GLU A 46 13.84 -7.36 -8.23
N VAL A 47 12.98 -6.36 -8.48
CA VAL A 47 11.92 -5.94 -7.57
C VAL A 47 10.58 -6.04 -8.27
N LEU A 48 9.63 -6.74 -7.64
CA LEU A 48 8.25 -6.83 -8.11
C LEU A 48 7.47 -5.59 -7.67
N PHE A 49 7.00 -4.85 -8.65
CA PHE A 49 6.02 -3.77 -8.50
C PHE A 49 4.63 -4.25 -8.91
N VAL A 50 3.60 -3.51 -8.51
CA VAL A 50 2.22 -3.79 -8.95
C VAL A 50 2.05 -3.34 -10.40
N GLU A 51 2.04 -2.02 -10.61
CA GLU A 51 1.96 -1.32 -11.90
C GLU A 51 2.39 0.14 -11.71
N GLU A 52 2.76 0.85 -12.77
CA GLU A 52 3.31 2.21 -12.70
C GLU A 52 2.36 3.26 -12.08
N GLY A 53 1.05 3.06 -12.18
CA GLY A 53 0.05 3.96 -11.59
C GLY A 53 -0.30 3.65 -10.14
N SER A 54 0.22 2.57 -9.56
CA SER A 54 -0.12 2.16 -8.19
C SER A 54 0.60 3.03 -7.16
N THR A 55 -0.17 3.74 -6.34
CA THR A 55 0.38 4.59 -5.26
C THR A 55 1.23 3.77 -4.30
N SER A 56 0.67 2.69 -3.75
CA SER A 56 1.33 1.82 -2.76
C SER A 56 2.23 0.76 -3.38
N GLY A 57 1.97 0.36 -4.62
CA GLY A 57 2.72 -0.68 -5.30
C GLY A 57 3.79 -0.17 -6.26
N TYR A 58 3.98 1.17 -6.38
CA TYR A 58 5.00 1.75 -7.24
C TYR A 58 5.45 3.14 -6.80
N LEU A 59 4.54 4.14 -6.71
CA LEU A 59 4.94 5.55 -6.55
C LEU A 59 5.69 5.80 -5.24
N TYR A 60 5.07 5.48 -4.11
CA TYR A 60 5.68 5.71 -2.79
C TYR A 60 6.93 4.86 -2.54
N PRO A 61 6.95 3.56 -2.84
CA PRO A 61 8.17 2.77 -2.75
C PRO A 61 9.31 3.31 -3.63
N SER A 62 9.00 3.76 -4.84
CA SER A 62 10.01 4.35 -5.74
C SER A 62 10.54 5.69 -5.21
N LEU A 63 9.67 6.52 -4.62
CA LEU A 63 10.07 7.75 -3.95
C LEU A 63 10.96 7.46 -2.73
N GLN A 64 10.62 6.44 -1.95
CA GLN A 64 11.42 6.02 -0.80
C GLN A 64 12.82 5.53 -1.24
N LEU A 65 12.90 4.71 -2.30
CA LEU A 65 14.17 4.30 -2.91
C LEU A 65 14.99 5.52 -3.33
N LYS A 66 14.38 6.46 -4.04
CA LYS A 66 15.03 7.71 -4.46
C LYS A 66 15.55 8.53 -3.28
N ASN A 67 14.76 8.69 -2.22
CA ASN A 67 15.15 9.40 -1.01
C ASN A 67 16.30 8.70 -0.27
N ALA A 68 16.41 7.39 -0.40
CA ALA A 68 17.54 6.59 0.08
C ALA A 68 18.77 6.65 -0.86
N GLY A 69 18.72 7.42 -1.95
CA GLY A 69 19.80 7.56 -2.92
C GLY A 69 19.90 6.42 -3.94
N ILE A 70 18.83 5.64 -4.10
CA ILE A 70 18.73 4.53 -5.06
C ILE A 70 17.86 4.99 -6.23
N ASP A 71 18.43 5.07 -7.42
CA ASP A 71 17.63 5.32 -8.63
C ASP A 71 16.86 4.05 -9.01
N TYR A 72 15.56 4.05 -8.68
CA TYR A 72 14.68 2.91 -8.94
C TYR A 72 14.55 2.55 -10.44
N ARG A 73 15.00 3.43 -11.38
CA ARG A 73 14.99 3.18 -12.83
C ARG A 73 16.26 2.49 -13.32
N SER A 74 17.38 2.70 -12.63
CA SER A 74 18.71 2.22 -13.11
C SER A 74 19.40 1.28 -12.13
N ASP A 75 19.16 1.41 -10.81
CA ASP A 75 19.90 0.67 -9.80
C ASP A 75 19.21 -0.64 -9.39
N ILE A 76 17.97 -0.86 -9.84
CA ILE A 76 17.23 -2.10 -9.68
C ILE A 76 16.62 -2.54 -11.02
N THR A 77 16.21 -3.80 -11.12
CA THR A 77 15.43 -4.28 -12.26
C THR A 77 13.95 -4.31 -11.89
N GLN A 78 13.15 -3.48 -12.55
CA GLN A 78 11.71 -3.44 -12.32
C GLN A 78 11.00 -4.58 -13.05
N ARG A 79 10.09 -5.27 -12.37
CA ARG A 79 9.15 -6.20 -12.94
C ARG A 79 7.77 -5.97 -12.36
N TYR A 80 6.74 -6.08 -13.18
CA TYR A 80 5.36 -5.78 -12.79
C TYR A 80 4.56 -7.08 -12.65
N ALA A 81 3.91 -7.24 -11.49
CA ALA A 81 3.08 -8.40 -11.18
C ALA A 81 1.60 -8.19 -11.55
N GLY A 82 1.20 -6.95 -11.88
CA GLY A 82 -0.16 -6.58 -12.29
C GLY A 82 -1.18 -6.48 -11.15
N SER A 83 -0.84 -6.95 -9.95
CA SER A 83 -1.70 -6.82 -8.76
C SER A 83 -0.88 -7.01 -7.48
N HIS A 84 -1.43 -6.54 -6.35
CA HIS A 84 -0.84 -6.75 -5.03
C HIS A 84 -0.73 -8.24 -4.68
N ASP A 85 -1.76 -9.01 -4.99
CA ASP A 85 -1.76 -10.47 -4.81
C ASP A 85 -0.68 -11.15 -5.64
N GLY A 86 -0.48 -10.66 -6.87
CA GLY A 86 0.58 -11.13 -7.77
C GLY A 86 1.98 -10.89 -7.20
N VAL A 87 2.21 -9.73 -6.56
CA VAL A 87 3.47 -9.44 -5.87
C VAL A 87 3.70 -10.45 -4.75
N ILE A 88 2.72 -10.64 -3.86
CA ILE A 88 2.85 -11.55 -2.72
C ILE A 88 3.01 -13.01 -3.18
N ALA A 89 2.27 -13.43 -4.22
CA ALA A 89 2.39 -14.76 -4.79
C ALA A 89 3.78 -14.99 -5.39
N GLY A 90 4.32 -14.02 -6.14
CA GLY A 90 5.66 -14.09 -6.72
C GLY A 90 6.76 -14.20 -5.64
N LEU A 91 6.64 -13.40 -4.56
CA LEU A 91 7.56 -13.47 -3.43
C LEU A 91 7.45 -14.83 -2.72
N TYR A 92 6.24 -15.30 -2.44
CA TYR A 92 5.99 -16.58 -1.77
C TYR A 92 6.55 -17.77 -2.55
N ASN A 93 6.43 -17.75 -3.86
CA ASN A 93 6.95 -18.79 -4.76
C ASN A 93 8.46 -18.70 -5.00
N GLY A 94 9.09 -17.58 -4.63
CA GLY A 94 10.51 -17.33 -4.87
C GLY A 94 10.82 -16.86 -6.29
N ASP A 95 9.83 -16.31 -7.01
CA ASP A 95 10.00 -15.75 -8.36
C ASP A 95 10.79 -14.43 -8.34
N ALA A 96 10.82 -13.74 -7.20
CA ALA A 96 11.67 -12.60 -6.92
C ALA A 96 12.03 -12.55 -5.43
N LYS A 97 13.12 -11.85 -5.10
CA LYS A 97 13.55 -11.65 -3.70
C LYS A 97 12.85 -10.47 -3.04
N PHE A 98 12.52 -9.43 -3.81
CA PHE A 98 11.96 -8.19 -3.33
C PHE A 98 10.67 -7.86 -4.06
N GLY A 99 9.77 -7.20 -3.36
CA GLY A 99 8.54 -6.70 -3.93
C GLY A 99 7.91 -5.64 -3.05
N VAL A 100 7.07 -4.81 -3.65
CA VAL A 100 6.41 -3.68 -3.00
C VAL A 100 4.90 -3.81 -3.11
N THR A 101 4.20 -3.50 -2.03
CA THR A 101 2.75 -3.66 -1.93
C THR A 101 2.20 -2.88 -0.73
N TYR A 102 0.87 -2.83 -0.54
CA TYR A 102 0.26 -2.24 0.65
C TYR A 102 0.42 -3.12 1.90
N ASP A 103 0.29 -2.57 3.07
CA ASP A 103 0.27 -3.26 4.37
C ASP A 103 -1.16 -3.74 4.74
N ASP A 104 -1.42 -4.98 5.06
CA ASP A 104 -0.56 -6.15 4.90
C ASP A 104 -1.15 -7.04 3.79
N ALA A 105 -0.62 -6.92 2.58
CA ALA A 105 -1.12 -7.68 1.43
C ALA A 105 -0.94 -9.21 1.56
N ARG A 106 -0.09 -9.70 2.50
CA ARG A 106 0.08 -11.13 2.77
C ARG A 106 -1.22 -11.81 3.19
N ARG A 107 -2.17 -11.04 3.76
CA ARG A 107 -3.50 -11.56 4.15
C ARG A 107 -4.30 -12.11 2.97
N THR A 108 -4.05 -11.66 1.74
CA THR A 108 -4.74 -12.16 0.53
C THR A 108 -4.38 -13.61 0.25
N LEU A 109 -3.15 -14.02 0.54
CA LEU A 109 -2.64 -15.37 0.30
C LEU A 109 -2.81 -16.32 1.50
N ARG A 110 -3.12 -15.78 2.67
CA ARG A 110 -3.10 -16.50 3.95
C ARG A 110 -4.07 -17.69 4.02
N LYS A 111 -5.24 -17.58 3.36
CA LYS A 111 -6.24 -18.67 3.37
C LYS A 111 -5.73 -19.94 2.68
N THR A 112 -4.90 -19.76 1.64
CA THR A 112 -4.33 -20.87 0.85
C THR A 112 -2.92 -21.24 1.31
N ASN A 113 -2.18 -20.29 1.83
CA ASN A 113 -0.78 -20.41 2.23
C ASN A 113 -0.59 -19.84 3.65
N PRO A 114 -0.96 -20.59 4.71
CA PRO A 114 -0.93 -20.09 6.10
C PRO A 114 0.47 -19.66 6.59
N ASP A 115 1.53 -20.17 5.97
CA ASP A 115 2.94 -19.88 6.26
C ASP A 115 3.48 -18.66 5.51
N VAL A 116 2.63 -17.89 4.81
CA VAL A 116 3.06 -16.72 4.04
C VAL A 116 3.81 -15.69 4.87
N GLY A 117 3.40 -15.47 6.11
CA GLY A 117 4.09 -14.55 7.03
C GLY A 117 5.48 -15.00 7.46
N GLU A 118 5.77 -16.30 7.39
CA GLU A 118 7.10 -16.85 7.70
C GLU A 118 8.04 -16.77 6.50
N LYS A 119 7.51 -16.84 5.28
CA LYS A 119 8.28 -16.83 4.03
C LYS A 119 8.45 -15.44 3.45
N VAL A 120 7.42 -14.60 3.53
CA VAL A 120 7.43 -13.23 3.01
C VAL A 120 7.51 -12.27 4.18
N ILE A 121 8.69 -11.71 4.41
CA ILE A 121 8.98 -10.84 5.55
C ILE A 121 8.93 -9.38 5.13
N ALA A 122 8.12 -8.58 5.81
CA ALA A 122 8.17 -7.13 5.68
C ALA A 122 9.48 -6.61 6.31
N PHE A 123 10.28 -5.85 5.57
CA PHE A 123 11.55 -5.31 6.08
C PHE A 123 11.64 -3.80 5.99
N GLY A 124 10.71 -3.15 5.32
CA GLY A 124 10.62 -1.71 5.21
C GLY A 124 9.18 -1.26 5.03
N ILE A 125 8.92 -0.01 5.36
CA ILE A 125 7.62 0.63 5.24
C ILE A 125 7.83 2.07 4.77
N THR A 126 6.94 2.59 3.94
CA THR A 126 6.96 3.98 3.48
C THR A 126 6.25 4.89 4.49
N ASP A 127 6.29 6.20 4.24
CA ASP A 127 5.36 7.12 4.88
C ASP A 127 3.90 6.72 4.60
N GLU A 128 3.00 7.15 5.47
CA GLU A 128 1.57 6.89 5.33
C GLU A 128 1.03 7.44 4.01
N ILE A 129 0.18 6.64 3.36
CA ILE A 129 -0.59 7.05 2.20
C ILE A 129 -2.02 7.31 2.69
N PRO A 130 -2.60 8.50 2.42
CA PRO A 130 -3.99 8.73 2.73
C PRO A 130 -4.88 7.66 2.08
N ASN A 131 -5.94 7.30 2.78
CA ASN A 131 -6.94 6.36 2.27
C ASN A 131 -7.58 6.85 0.97
N ASP A 132 -8.16 5.93 0.24
CA ASP A 132 -8.94 6.22 -0.96
C ASP A 132 -10.01 7.27 -0.69
N VAL A 133 -10.29 8.09 -1.68
CA VAL A 133 -11.24 9.21 -1.56
C VAL A 133 -12.34 9.09 -2.60
N ILE A 134 -13.56 9.37 -2.17
CA ILE A 134 -14.69 9.58 -3.08
C ILE A 134 -14.72 11.07 -3.45
N ALA A 135 -14.36 11.39 -4.69
CA ALA A 135 -14.34 12.75 -5.18
C ALA A 135 -15.52 13.03 -6.12
N VAL A 136 -16.01 14.26 -6.08
CA VAL A 136 -17.02 14.76 -7.01
C VAL A 136 -16.50 15.99 -7.75
N ARG A 137 -16.98 16.22 -8.95
CA ARG A 137 -16.58 17.39 -9.76
C ARG A 137 -16.92 18.69 -9.06
N THR A 138 -16.07 19.70 -9.22
CA THR A 138 -16.22 21.00 -8.57
C THR A 138 -17.42 21.79 -9.11
N ASP A 139 -17.84 21.55 -10.36
CA ASP A 139 -18.96 22.21 -11.01
C ASP A 139 -20.34 21.65 -10.67
N LEU A 140 -20.43 20.54 -9.88
CA LEU A 140 -21.70 20.04 -9.38
C LEU A 140 -22.34 21.05 -8.42
N PRO A 141 -23.70 21.20 -8.45
CA PRO A 141 -24.43 22.02 -7.47
C PRO A 141 -24.11 21.59 -6.03
N ALA A 142 -24.01 22.57 -5.13
CA ALA A 142 -23.62 22.33 -3.73
C ALA A 142 -24.60 21.42 -2.99
N ASP A 143 -25.89 21.55 -3.28
CA ASP A 143 -26.95 20.71 -2.73
C ASP A 143 -26.83 19.25 -3.19
N LEU A 144 -26.47 19.03 -4.45
CA LEU A 144 -26.21 17.68 -4.97
C LEU A 144 -24.98 17.04 -4.33
N LYS A 145 -23.90 17.80 -4.13
CA LYS A 145 -22.70 17.33 -3.43
C LYS A 145 -23.04 16.87 -2.01
N GLN A 146 -23.84 17.68 -1.29
CA GLN A 146 -24.29 17.35 0.05
C GLN A 146 -25.18 16.10 0.06
N GLN A 147 -26.11 15.99 -0.90
CA GLN A 147 -26.95 14.80 -1.01
C GLN A 147 -26.15 13.51 -1.25
N ILE A 148 -25.12 13.56 -2.12
CA ILE A 148 -24.23 12.41 -2.36
C ILE A 148 -23.53 12.00 -1.07
N TYR A 149 -22.95 12.97 -0.34
CA TYR A 149 -22.32 12.72 0.95
C TYR A 149 -23.29 12.10 1.96
N ASP A 150 -24.47 12.69 2.13
CA ASP A 150 -25.46 12.23 3.11
C ASP A 150 -25.95 10.80 2.81
N ILE A 151 -26.14 10.47 1.53
CA ILE A 151 -26.56 9.12 1.11
C ILE A 151 -25.45 8.10 1.45
N LEU A 152 -24.21 8.40 1.08
CA LEU A 152 -23.09 7.50 1.35
C LEU A 152 -22.84 7.31 2.85
N ALA A 153 -22.80 8.41 3.60
CA ALA A 153 -22.63 8.36 5.05
C ALA A 153 -23.77 7.63 5.76
N THR A 154 -25.02 7.82 5.29
CA THR A 154 -26.17 7.08 5.83
C THR A 154 -26.10 5.59 5.50
N TYR A 155 -25.69 5.24 4.29
CA TYR A 155 -25.60 3.85 3.86
C TYR A 155 -24.50 3.08 4.61
N ILE A 156 -23.29 3.65 4.71
CA ILE A 156 -22.19 2.99 5.43
C ILE A 156 -22.46 2.83 6.93
N ALA A 157 -23.34 3.67 7.51
CA ALA A 157 -23.77 3.56 8.89
C ALA A 157 -24.78 2.42 9.13
N THR A 158 -25.28 1.76 8.10
CA THR A 158 -26.11 0.55 8.22
C THR A 158 -25.26 -0.70 8.31
N ASP A 159 -25.75 -1.76 8.97
CA ASP A 159 -25.06 -3.06 9.06
C ASP A 159 -24.72 -3.62 7.67
N GLU A 160 -25.64 -3.48 6.69
CA GLU A 160 -25.46 -3.92 5.31
C GLU A 160 -24.37 -3.11 4.59
N GLY A 161 -24.42 -1.78 4.71
CA GLY A 161 -23.46 -0.87 4.09
C GLY A 161 -22.05 -1.05 4.68
N ALA A 162 -21.95 -1.16 5.99
CA ALA A 162 -20.68 -1.42 6.67
C ALA A 162 -20.07 -2.76 6.23
N ALA A 163 -20.88 -3.84 6.21
CA ALA A 163 -20.41 -5.15 5.77
C ALA A 163 -19.94 -5.16 4.30
N MET A 164 -20.67 -4.47 3.42
CA MET A 164 -20.30 -4.37 2.00
C MET A 164 -19.00 -3.57 1.82
N MET A 165 -18.85 -2.44 2.51
CA MET A 165 -17.66 -1.59 2.38
C MET A 165 -16.42 -2.26 2.98
N ASP A 166 -16.58 -3.00 4.08
CA ASP A 166 -15.50 -3.82 4.65
C ASP A 166 -15.09 -4.96 3.72
N GLU A 167 -16.07 -5.67 3.12
CA GLU A 167 -15.79 -6.78 2.21
C GLU A 167 -15.05 -6.35 0.92
N ILE A 168 -15.44 -5.18 0.35
CA ILE A 168 -14.91 -4.72 -0.94
C ILE A 168 -13.62 -3.92 -0.76
N TYR A 169 -13.59 -3.01 0.21
CA TYR A 169 -12.53 -2.02 0.38
C TYR A 169 -11.77 -2.12 1.70
N GLY A 170 -12.26 -2.88 2.68
CA GLY A 170 -11.76 -2.85 4.05
C GLY A 170 -12.07 -1.55 4.78
N TRP A 171 -13.08 -0.79 4.34
CA TRP A 171 -13.46 0.48 4.94
C TRP A 171 -14.44 0.26 6.09
N THR A 172 -14.18 0.93 7.20
CA THR A 172 -15.00 0.86 8.41
C THR A 172 -15.84 2.11 8.65
N ASP A 173 -15.49 3.22 8.00
CA ASP A 173 -16.16 4.51 8.14
C ASP A 173 -15.93 5.40 6.93
N LEU A 174 -16.70 6.49 6.80
CA LEU A 174 -16.57 7.53 5.79
C LEU A 174 -16.52 8.90 6.49
N VAL A 175 -15.39 9.57 6.37
CA VAL A 175 -15.15 10.87 6.97
C VAL A 175 -14.93 11.95 5.91
N PRO A 176 -15.22 13.23 6.19
CA PRO A 176 -14.88 14.32 5.28
C PRO A 176 -13.37 14.39 5.04
N ALA A 177 -12.96 14.33 3.77
CA ALA A 177 -11.57 14.46 3.39
C ALA A 177 -11.08 15.91 3.49
N VAL A 178 -9.86 16.10 3.96
CA VAL A 178 -9.18 17.40 3.98
C VAL A 178 -8.16 17.43 2.82
N ASN A 179 -8.29 18.41 1.93
CA ASN A 179 -7.49 18.48 0.71
C ASN A 179 -5.97 18.47 0.94
N SER A 180 -5.48 19.06 2.04
CA SER A 180 -4.04 19.08 2.37
C SER A 180 -3.49 17.74 2.83
N GLU A 181 -4.33 16.78 3.24
CA GLU A 181 -3.88 15.42 3.57
C GLU A 181 -3.36 14.66 2.35
N PHE A 182 -3.72 15.12 1.15
CA PHE A 182 -3.27 14.54 -0.12
C PHE A 182 -2.06 15.26 -0.74
N ASP A 183 -1.43 16.20 -0.05
CA ASP A 183 -0.26 16.92 -0.58
C ASP A 183 0.91 15.97 -0.85
N VAL A 184 1.13 14.99 0.01
CA VAL A 184 2.15 13.94 -0.18
C VAL A 184 1.89 13.09 -1.45
N VAL A 185 0.62 12.85 -1.79
CA VAL A 185 0.26 12.15 -3.03
C VAL A 185 0.54 13.04 -4.25
N ARG A 186 0.30 14.34 -4.13
CA ARG A 186 0.60 15.30 -5.21
C ARG A 186 2.09 15.41 -5.46
N GLU A 187 2.90 15.50 -4.40
CA GLU A 187 4.35 15.52 -4.51
C GLU A 187 4.88 14.26 -5.22
N ALA A 188 4.37 13.09 -4.85
CA ALA A 188 4.69 11.85 -5.53
C ALA A 188 4.26 11.91 -7.01
N ALA A 189 3.04 12.35 -7.30
CA ALA A 189 2.53 12.44 -8.67
C ALA A 189 3.29 13.45 -9.54
N GLU A 190 3.71 14.58 -8.98
CA GLU A 190 4.57 15.58 -9.67
C GLU A 190 5.95 14.98 -9.99
N GLU A 191 6.55 14.25 -9.05
CA GLU A 191 7.84 13.59 -9.27
C GLU A 191 7.81 12.60 -10.44
N PHE A 192 6.68 11.93 -10.64
CA PHE A 192 6.50 10.96 -11.72
C PHE A 192 5.89 11.56 -13.00
N GLY A 193 5.66 12.89 -13.04
CA GLY A 193 5.10 13.57 -14.20
C GLY A 193 3.66 13.16 -14.53
N LEU A 194 2.87 12.73 -13.53
CA LEU A 194 1.50 12.26 -13.76
C LEU A 194 0.50 13.38 -14.07
N TYR A 195 0.93 14.63 -13.97
CA TYR A 195 0.13 15.83 -14.27
C TYR A 195 0.58 16.56 -15.53
N ASP A 196 1.56 16.04 -16.26
CA ASP A 196 2.16 16.68 -17.43
C ASP A 196 1.40 16.35 -18.75
N ASP A 197 0.06 16.55 -18.77
CA ASP A 197 -0.78 16.48 -19.98
C ASP A 197 -1.12 17.85 -20.55
#